data_06516c8a84b0cfafb80fc7036000a8af
#
_entry.id   06516c8a84b0cfafb80fc7036000a8af
#
_cell.length_a   1.000
_cell.length_b   1.000
_cell.length_c   1.000
_cell.angle_alpha   90.00
_cell.angle_beta   90.00
_cell.angle_gamma   90.00
#
_symmetry.space_group_name_H-M   'P 1'
#
loop_
_entity.id
_entity.type
_entity.pdbx_description
1 polymer ?
#
loop_
_entity_poly.entity_id
_entity_poly.type
_entity_poly.pdbx_seq_one_letter_code
_entity_poly.pdbx_strand_id
1 'polypeptide(L)'
;MNPYQLNQKGLKFYDNLDLSQRENKGELITVYQKWASLYDKDNDDLLGTVSQPIAVQIFQEFVKDKKLKIVDVGCGTGLVGQELKKSGFINFDGIDISQEMIDIAYGRGYKALFLGNLNESLPFKSKSYDAALCVGVFTHGHVGSDRLSELARIVKSGGIICFTVNEGVYDSYGFDSKIKNLESTNIWKILEIRKSDYMTKKNVKGIYCVVKVI
;
A
#
# COMPACT_ATOMS: atom_id res chain seq x y z
N MET A 1 22.96 16.09 23.82
CA MET A 1 22.07 15.07 23.33
C MET A 1 22.55 14.65 21.94
N ASN A 2 22.80 13.35 21.74
CA ASN A 2 23.29 12.81 20.46
C ASN A 2 22.19 13.01 19.40
N PRO A 3 22.46 13.68 18.26
CA PRO A 3 21.48 13.89 17.20
C PRO A 3 20.88 12.58 16.64
N TYR A 4 21.58 11.46 16.80
CA TYR A 4 21.07 10.12 16.44
C TYR A 4 19.96 9.60 17.36
N GLN A 5 19.79 10.11 18.57
CA GLN A 5 18.72 9.69 19.48
C GLN A 5 17.37 10.38 19.21
N LEU A 6 17.37 11.54 18.55
CA LEU A 6 16.14 12.23 18.14
C LEU A 6 15.47 11.59 16.91
N ASN A 7 16.25 10.92 16.05
CA ASN A 7 15.77 10.33 14.81
C ASN A 7 15.08 8.96 14.95
N GLN A 8 15.12 8.34 16.14
CA GLN A 8 14.49 7.01 16.36
C GLN A 8 13.05 7.07 16.92
N LYS A 9 12.47 8.25 17.11
CA LYS A 9 11.18 8.36 17.81
C LYS A 9 9.99 7.81 17.00
N GLY A 10 9.96 8.00 15.70
CA GLY A 10 8.87 7.53 14.85
C GLY A 10 8.82 6.00 14.74
N LEU A 11 9.93 5.41 14.34
CA LEU A 11 10.07 3.95 14.20
C LEU A 11 9.85 3.21 15.53
N LYS A 12 10.22 3.80 16.67
CA LYS A 12 9.96 3.22 18.00
C LYS A 12 8.47 3.01 18.30
N PHE A 13 7.59 3.83 17.75
CA PHE A 13 6.15 3.59 17.93
C PHE A 13 5.72 2.32 17.22
N TYR A 14 6.30 2.04 16.04
CA TYR A 14 6.06 0.83 15.28
C TYR A 14 6.70 -0.41 15.94
N ASP A 15 7.96 -0.31 16.38
CA ASP A 15 8.69 -1.40 17.02
C ASP A 15 8.05 -1.88 18.34
N ASN A 16 7.26 -1.01 18.99
CA ASN A 16 6.52 -1.33 20.22
C ASN A 16 5.12 -1.92 19.97
N LEU A 17 4.69 -2.06 18.70
CA LEU A 17 3.43 -2.73 18.38
C LEU A 17 3.54 -4.23 18.65
N ASP A 18 2.51 -4.79 19.28
CA ASP A 18 2.33 -6.23 19.30
C ASP A 18 1.88 -6.73 17.92
N LEU A 19 2.85 -7.04 17.08
CA LEU A 19 2.64 -7.52 15.71
C LEU A 19 2.10 -8.96 15.66
N SER A 20 1.98 -9.67 16.80
CA SER A 20 1.37 -11.00 16.87
C SER A 20 -0.16 -10.95 16.75
N GLN A 21 -0.77 -9.80 17.04
CA GLN A 21 -2.22 -9.59 16.95
C GLN A 21 -2.59 -8.93 15.63
N ARG A 22 -3.22 -9.71 14.73
CA ARG A 22 -3.68 -9.25 13.40
C ARG A 22 -4.71 -8.12 13.43
N GLU A 23 -5.29 -7.79 14.59
CA GLU A 23 -6.48 -6.94 14.68
C GLU A 23 -6.32 -5.73 15.61
N ASN A 24 -5.10 -5.32 15.91
CA ASN A 24 -4.89 -4.18 16.83
C ASN A 24 -5.10 -2.82 16.13
N LYS A 25 -6.34 -2.64 15.60
CA LYS A 25 -6.74 -1.49 14.76
C LYS A 25 -6.51 -0.14 15.45
N GLY A 26 -6.81 -0.04 16.73
CA GLY A 26 -6.71 1.22 17.49
C GLY A 26 -5.26 1.63 17.75
N GLU A 27 -4.40 0.68 18.04
CA GLU A 27 -2.98 0.94 18.26
C GLU A 27 -2.28 1.33 16.96
N LEU A 28 -2.60 0.66 15.85
CA LEU A 28 -2.04 0.96 14.55
C LEU A 28 -2.33 2.39 14.11
N ILE A 29 -3.59 2.84 14.24
CA ILE A 29 -3.97 4.22 13.95
C ILE A 29 -3.15 5.18 14.81
N THR A 30 -3.09 4.93 16.12
CA THR A 30 -2.34 5.78 17.06
C THR A 30 -0.84 5.85 16.72
N VAL A 31 -0.26 4.74 16.27
CA VAL A 31 1.14 4.69 15.85
C VAL A 31 1.36 5.55 14.62
N TYR A 32 0.56 5.40 13.58
CA TYR A 32 0.69 6.19 12.36
C TYR A 32 0.42 7.67 12.58
N GLN A 33 -0.55 8.03 13.44
CA GLN A 33 -0.77 9.42 13.87
C GLN A 33 0.50 10.05 14.44
N LYS A 34 1.14 9.36 15.38
CA LYS A 34 2.37 9.85 16.03
C LYS A 34 3.58 9.85 15.10
N TRP A 35 3.63 8.93 14.16
CA TRP A 35 4.75 8.75 13.25
C TRP A 35 4.67 9.64 12.00
N ALA A 36 3.50 10.12 11.62
CA ALA A 36 3.25 10.80 10.34
C ALA A 36 4.30 11.87 9.99
N SER A 37 4.64 12.76 10.93
CA SER A 37 5.59 13.86 10.69
C SER A 37 7.04 13.42 10.44
N LEU A 38 7.39 12.20 10.83
CA LEU A 38 8.74 11.62 10.68
C LEU A 38 8.76 10.48 9.66
N TYR A 39 7.60 10.05 9.18
CA TYR A 39 7.43 8.84 8.38
C TYR A 39 8.31 8.82 7.14
N ASP A 40 8.29 9.85 6.34
CA ASP A 40 9.08 9.89 5.10
C ASP A 40 10.57 9.84 5.39
N LYS A 41 11.03 10.62 6.37
CA LYS A 41 12.42 10.64 6.77
C LYS A 41 12.89 9.29 7.31
N ASP A 42 12.08 8.65 8.15
CA ASP A 42 12.42 7.33 8.71
C ASP A 42 12.41 6.25 7.62
N ASN A 43 11.50 6.33 6.64
CA ASN A 43 11.50 5.45 5.48
C ASN A 43 12.79 5.56 4.65
N ASP A 44 13.26 6.78 4.41
CA ASP A 44 14.51 7.02 3.66
C ASP A 44 15.74 6.67 4.50
N ASP A 45 15.83 7.25 5.71
CA ASP A 45 17.06 7.23 6.51
C ASP A 45 17.28 5.91 7.26
N LEU A 46 16.21 5.25 7.74
CA LEU A 46 16.31 4.09 8.61
C LEU A 46 15.93 2.77 7.92
N LEU A 47 14.95 2.80 7.03
CA LEU A 47 14.44 1.61 6.35
C LEU A 47 15.02 1.45 4.94
N GLY A 48 15.31 2.55 4.25
CA GLY A 48 15.69 2.54 2.84
C GLY A 48 14.56 1.95 2.00
N THR A 49 13.33 2.45 2.21
CA THR A 49 12.14 1.92 1.55
C THR A 49 12.15 2.31 0.07
N VAL A 50 12.07 1.30 -0.80
CA VAL A 50 12.07 1.43 -2.26
C VAL A 50 10.83 0.82 -2.90
N SER A 51 9.87 0.39 -2.08
CA SER A 51 8.68 -0.30 -2.56
C SER A 51 7.78 0.56 -3.45
N GLN A 52 7.66 1.86 -3.17
CA GLN A 52 6.81 2.77 -3.92
C GLN A 52 7.32 2.99 -5.36
N PRO A 53 8.58 3.40 -5.61
CA PRO A 53 9.07 3.56 -6.97
C PRO A 53 9.07 2.24 -7.75
N ILE A 54 9.43 1.12 -7.12
CA ILE A 54 9.42 -0.20 -7.78
C ILE A 54 7.98 -0.60 -8.15
N ALA A 55 7.01 -0.44 -7.25
CA ALA A 55 5.61 -0.78 -7.52
C ALA A 55 5.04 0.05 -8.68
N VAL A 56 5.31 1.36 -8.71
CA VAL A 56 4.85 2.23 -9.80
C VAL A 56 5.58 1.89 -11.11
N GLN A 57 6.87 1.55 -11.07
CA GLN A 57 7.60 1.07 -12.24
C GLN A 57 6.97 -0.20 -12.82
N ILE A 58 6.67 -1.20 -11.99
CA ILE A 58 6.00 -2.42 -12.40
C ILE A 58 4.58 -2.11 -12.92
N PHE A 59 3.82 -1.29 -12.19
CA PHE A 59 2.45 -0.92 -12.58
C PHE A 59 2.37 -0.33 -13.98
N GLN A 60 3.30 0.57 -14.36
CA GLN A 60 3.29 1.17 -15.69
C GLN A 60 3.75 0.22 -16.81
N GLU A 61 4.24 -0.97 -16.52
CA GLU A 61 4.45 -2.01 -17.53
C GLU A 61 3.11 -2.49 -18.10
N PHE A 62 2.05 -2.50 -17.26
CA PHE A 62 0.70 -2.97 -17.59
C PHE A 62 -0.31 -1.84 -17.84
N VAL A 63 -0.07 -0.63 -17.33
CA VAL A 63 -0.98 0.52 -17.44
C VAL A 63 -0.30 1.65 -18.23
N LYS A 64 -0.71 1.85 -19.47
CA LYS A 64 -0.11 2.85 -20.38
C LYS A 64 -0.91 4.15 -20.43
N ASP A 65 -2.23 4.09 -20.29
CA ASP A 65 -3.08 5.29 -20.28
C ASP A 65 -2.93 6.06 -18.96
N LYS A 66 -2.35 7.24 -19.05
CA LYS A 66 -2.08 8.11 -17.89
C LYS A 66 -3.31 8.85 -17.36
N LYS A 67 -4.45 8.75 -18.04
CA LYS A 67 -5.72 9.39 -17.66
C LYS A 67 -6.65 8.47 -16.90
N LEU A 68 -6.35 7.18 -16.81
CA LEU A 68 -7.15 6.23 -16.05
C LEU A 68 -7.39 6.71 -14.63
N LYS A 69 -8.60 6.46 -14.12
CA LYS A 69 -8.95 6.77 -12.74
C LYS A 69 -8.37 5.69 -11.82
N ILE A 70 -7.36 6.06 -11.05
CA ILE A 70 -6.60 5.17 -10.17
C ILE A 70 -6.97 5.46 -8.72
N VAL A 71 -6.93 4.44 -7.86
CA VAL A 71 -6.93 4.61 -6.41
C VAL A 71 -5.66 4.04 -5.79
N ASP A 72 -5.07 4.79 -4.87
CA ASP A 72 -3.97 4.37 -4.00
C ASP A 72 -4.54 4.02 -2.62
N VAL A 73 -4.59 2.73 -2.31
CA VAL A 73 -5.20 2.20 -1.08
C VAL A 73 -4.13 2.00 -0.02
N GLY A 74 -4.28 2.70 1.09
CA GLY A 74 -3.24 2.86 2.11
C GLY A 74 -2.17 3.85 1.63
N CYS A 75 -2.62 5.03 1.18
CA CYS A 75 -1.74 6.01 0.54
C CYS A 75 -0.69 6.62 1.48
N GLY A 76 -0.89 6.49 2.81
CA GLY A 76 0.00 7.06 3.81
C GLY A 76 0.24 8.54 3.59
N THR A 77 1.48 8.95 3.69
CA THR A 77 1.92 10.33 3.39
C THR A 77 1.87 10.68 1.89
N GLY A 78 1.59 9.71 1.01
CA GLY A 78 1.42 9.95 -0.43
C GLY A 78 2.68 9.70 -1.28
N LEU A 79 3.61 8.89 -0.84
CA LEU A 79 4.83 8.58 -1.60
C LEU A 79 4.51 7.87 -2.95
N VAL A 80 3.50 6.98 -2.99
CA VAL A 80 3.03 6.39 -4.25
C VAL A 80 2.46 7.45 -5.19
N GLY A 81 1.67 8.39 -4.66
CA GLY A 81 1.14 9.51 -5.45
C GLY A 81 2.23 10.37 -6.08
N GLN A 82 3.34 10.62 -5.37
CA GLN A 82 4.51 11.32 -5.94
C GLN A 82 5.10 10.55 -7.11
N GLU A 83 5.27 9.23 -6.99
CA GLU A 83 5.81 8.39 -8.07
C GLU A 83 4.85 8.29 -9.26
N LEU A 84 3.53 8.18 -9.00
CA LEU A 84 2.51 8.24 -10.06
C LEU A 84 2.59 9.57 -10.83
N LYS A 85 2.68 10.69 -10.12
CA LYS A 85 2.81 12.02 -10.72
C LYS A 85 4.09 12.15 -11.56
N LYS A 86 5.24 11.70 -11.03
CA LYS A 86 6.52 11.67 -11.77
C LYS A 86 6.42 10.81 -13.04
N SER A 87 5.61 9.73 -12.98
CA SER A 87 5.36 8.83 -14.11
C SER A 87 4.30 9.35 -15.10
N GLY A 88 3.77 10.57 -14.88
CA GLY A 88 2.83 11.24 -15.76
C GLY A 88 1.36 10.85 -15.55
N PHE A 89 1.00 10.08 -14.53
CA PHE A 89 -0.39 9.84 -14.16
C PHE A 89 -0.99 11.11 -13.55
N ILE A 90 -2.23 11.45 -13.93
CA ILE A 90 -2.85 12.73 -13.58
C ILE A 90 -4.21 12.60 -12.87
N ASN A 91 -4.72 11.39 -12.74
CA ASN A 91 -6.08 11.16 -12.25
C ASN A 91 -6.08 10.01 -11.22
N PHE A 92 -5.67 10.33 -10.00
CA PHE A 92 -5.64 9.35 -8.92
C PHE A 92 -6.15 9.94 -7.61
N ASP A 93 -6.89 9.11 -6.88
CA ASP A 93 -7.39 9.35 -5.53
C ASP A 93 -6.56 8.54 -4.52
N GLY A 94 -6.55 8.96 -3.25
CA GLY A 94 -5.92 8.22 -2.16
C GLY A 94 -6.90 7.93 -1.04
N ILE A 95 -6.65 6.84 -0.30
CA ILE A 95 -7.39 6.51 0.92
C ILE A 95 -6.43 5.96 1.96
N ASP A 96 -6.55 6.43 3.19
CA ASP A 96 -5.75 5.95 4.32
C ASP A 96 -6.57 5.91 5.61
N ILE A 97 -6.09 5.15 6.59
CA ILE A 97 -6.71 4.99 7.90
C ILE A 97 -6.38 6.16 8.84
N SER A 98 -5.29 6.91 8.59
CA SER A 98 -4.81 8.01 9.42
C SER A 98 -5.06 9.36 8.76
N GLN A 99 -5.78 10.24 9.46
CA GLN A 99 -6.00 11.61 9.00
C GLN A 99 -4.68 12.39 8.91
N GLU A 100 -3.77 12.18 9.84
CA GLU A 100 -2.46 12.85 9.87
C GLU A 100 -1.59 12.46 8.67
N MET A 101 -1.68 11.21 8.21
CA MET A 101 -1.04 10.78 6.97
C MET A 101 -1.66 11.46 5.75
N ILE A 102 -2.98 11.52 5.69
CA ILE A 102 -3.75 12.18 4.62
C ILE A 102 -3.39 13.66 4.53
N ASP A 103 -3.25 14.34 5.67
CA ASP A 103 -2.90 15.77 5.72
C ASP A 103 -1.53 16.03 5.08
N ILE A 104 -0.58 15.11 5.24
CA ILE A 104 0.74 15.18 4.58
C ILE A 104 0.64 14.84 3.08
N ALA A 105 -0.22 13.88 2.71
CA ALA A 105 -0.45 13.50 1.32
C ALA A 105 -1.09 14.65 0.50
N TYR A 106 -1.69 15.61 1.18
CA TYR A 106 -2.27 16.78 0.53
C TYR A 106 -1.20 17.56 -0.25
N GLY A 107 -1.46 17.83 -1.51
CA GLY A 107 -0.47 18.48 -2.40
C GLY A 107 0.47 17.53 -3.15
N ARG A 108 0.43 16.22 -2.89
CA ARG A 108 1.26 15.22 -3.59
C ARG A 108 0.64 14.70 -4.91
N GLY A 109 -0.42 15.34 -5.39
CA GLY A 109 -0.98 15.11 -6.72
C GLY A 109 -2.32 14.38 -6.74
N TYR A 110 -2.83 13.91 -5.62
CA TYR A 110 -4.14 13.29 -5.52
C TYR A 110 -5.26 14.27 -5.89
N LYS A 111 -6.29 13.78 -6.59
CA LYS A 111 -7.51 14.52 -6.91
C LYS A 111 -8.44 14.61 -5.71
N ALA A 112 -8.56 13.50 -4.98
CA ALA A 112 -9.28 13.42 -3.73
C ALA A 112 -8.56 12.50 -2.74
N LEU A 113 -8.69 12.78 -1.45
CA LEU A 113 -8.17 11.98 -0.36
C LEU A 113 -9.33 11.62 0.57
N PHE A 114 -9.37 10.37 1.00
CA PHE A 114 -10.44 9.80 1.80
C PHE A 114 -9.89 9.17 3.07
N LEU A 115 -10.60 9.31 4.17
CA LEU A 115 -10.35 8.54 5.38
C LEU A 115 -11.11 7.21 5.29
N GLY A 116 -10.41 6.09 5.48
CA GLY A 116 -11.03 4.77 5.44
C GLY A 116 -10.07 3.64 5.76
N ASN A 117 -10.63 2.52 6.18
CA ASN A 117 -9.89 1.36 6.68
C ASN A 117 -10.12 0.16 5.76
N LEU A 118 -9.04 -0.36 5.15
CA LEU A 118 -9.13 -1.56 4.30
C LEU A 118 -9.56 -2.83 5.07
N ASN A 119 -9.44 -2.84 6.40
CA ASN A 119 -10.03 -3.89 7.22
C ASN A 119 -11.57 -3.86 7.26
N GLU A 120 -12.19 -2.84 6.68
CA GLU A 120 -13.62 -2.65 6.53
C GLU A 120 -13.98 -2.54 5.04
N SER A 121 -15.25 -2.36 4.73
CA SER A 121 -15.65 -2.02 3.36
C SER A 121 -15.26 -0.58 3.06
N LEU A 122 -14.50 -0.38 1.99
CA LEU A 122 -14.10 0.97 1.57
C LEU A 122 -15.30 1.78 1.09
N PRO A 123 -15.32 3.11 1.29
CA PRO A 123 -16.47 3.98 0.97
C PRO A 123 -16.62 4.22 -0.55
N PHE A 124 -16.20 3.26 -1.35
CA PHE A 124 -16.27 3.32 -2.81
C PHE A 124 -17.31 2.34 -3.34
N LYS A 125 -18.04 2.77 -4.38
CA LYS A 125 -18.91 1.86 -5.13
C LYS A 125 -18.07 0.78 -5.81
N SER A 126 -18.66 -0.40 -5.99
CA SER A 126 -18.04 -1.45 -6.79
C SER A 126 -17.73 -0.95 -8.20
N LYS A 127 -16.60 -1.37 -8.76
CA LYS A 127 -16.19 -1.07 -10.15
C LYS A 127 -16.10 0.44 -10.45
N SER A 128 -15.62 1.24 -9.48
CA SER A 128 -15.55 2.72 -9.61
C SER A 128 -14.19 3.24 -10.08
N TYR A 129 -13.16 2.40 -10.06
CA TYR A 129 -11.80 2.74 -10.52
C TYR A 129 -11.36 1.88 -11.69
N ASP A 130 -10.51 2.44 -12.55
CA ASP A 130 -9.91 1.72 -13.67
C ASP A 130 -8.70 0.89 -13.23
N ALA A 131 -8.02 1.33 -12.18
CA ALA A 131 -6.90 0.61 -11.59
C ALA A 131 -6.73 0.95 -10.10
N ALA A 132 -5.99 0.11 -9.38
CA ALA A 132 -5.61 0.34 -7.99
C ALA A 132 -4.14 0.02 -7.72
N LEU A 133 -3.53 0.80 -6.83
CA LEU A 133 -2.29 0.42 -6.14
C LEU A 133 -2.59 0.21 -4.66
N CYS A 134 -1.83 -0.71 -4.02
CA CYS A 134 -1.86 -0.94 -2.58
C CYS A 134 -0.45 -1.32 -2.13
N VAL A 135 0.34 -0.33 -1.72
CA VAL A 135 1.78 -0.49 -1.49
C VAL A 135 2.10 -0.23 -0.02
N GLY A 136 2.77 -1.17 0.63
CA GLY A 136 3.18 -1.00 2.03
C GLY A 136 2.11 -1.38 3.07
N VAL A 137 0.95 -1.87 2.63
CA VAL A 137 -0.21 -2.17 3.51
C VAL A 137 -0.19 -3.60 4.01
N PHE A 138 0.17 -4.56 3.17
CA PHE A 138 0.20 -5.99 3.54
C PHE A 138 1.53 -6.35 4.18
N THR A 139 1.63 -6.09 5.47
CA THR A 139 2.81 -6.32 6.30
C THR A 139 2.43 -6.80 7.70
N HIS A 140 3.40 -7.06 8.56
CA HIS A 140 3.21 -7.57 9.93
C HIS A 140 2.23 -6.70 10.73
N GLY A 141 1.25 -7.32 11.36
CA GLY A 141 0.28 -6.64 12.24
C GLY A 141 -0.75 -5.76 11.54
N HIS A 142 -0.81 -5.74 10.20
CA HIS A 142 -1.68 -4.86 9.42
C HIS A 142 -2.88 -5.62 8.83
N VAL A 143 -3.02 -5.54 7.52
CA VAL A 143 -4.16 -6.04 6.75
C VAL A 143 -3.91 -7.48 6.29
N GLY A 144 -4.90 -8.35 6.47
CA GLY A 144 -4.83 -9.73 6.04
C GLY A 144 -5.15 -9.95 4.56
N SER A 145 -4.83 -11.16 4.07
CA SER A 145 -5.05 -11.55 2.67
C SER A 145 -6.52 -11.59 2.26
N ASP A 146 -7.46 -11.72 3.22
CA ASP A 146 -8.91 -11.68 2.96
C ASP A 146 -9.36 -10.36 2.31
N ARG A 147 -8.63 -9.27 2.55
CA ARG A 147 -8.93 -7.93 2.01
C ARG A 147 -8.56 -7.72 0.55
N LEU A 148 -7.84 -8.64 -0.05
CA LEU A 148 -7.58 -8.63 -1.50
C LEU A 148 -8.87 -8.62 -2.32
N SER A 149 -9.95 -9.24 -1.81
CA SER A 149 -11.27 -9.22 -2.46
C SER A 149 -11.88 -7.82 -2.52
N GLU A 150 -11.57 -6.95 -1.55
CA GLU A 150 -12.05 -5.57 -1.52
C GLU A 150 -11.38 -4.72 -2.61
N LEU A 151 -10.09 -4.93 -2.86
CA LEU A 151 -9.40 -4.31 -3.99
C LEU A 151 -10.04 -4.70 -5.32
N ALA A 152 -10.37 -5.99 -5.49
CA ALA A 152 -11.05 -6.47 -6.70
C ALA A 152 -12.46 -5.87 -6.84
N ARG A 153 -13.19 -5.69 -5.72
CA ARG A 153 -14.53 -5.10 -5.74
C ARG A 153 -14.58 -3.69 -6.30
N ILE A 154 -13.63 -2.84 -5.91
CA ILE A 154 -13.62 -1.42 -6.28
C ILE A 154 -13.09 -1.16 -7.69
N VAL A 155 -12.36 -2.11 -8.29
CA VAL A 155 -11.79 -1.98 -9.63
C VAL A 155 -12.72 -2.59 -10.68
N LYS A 156 -12.84 -1.93 -11.82
CA LYS A 156 -13.65 -2.37 -12.95
C LYS A 156 -13.14 -3.68 -13.55
N SER A 157 -14.02 -4.45 -14.18
CA SER A 157 -13.61 -5.58 -15.02
C SER A 157 -12.65 -5.11 -16.12
N GLY A 158 -11.56 -5.83 -16.33
CA GLY A 158 -10.46 -5.43 -17.20
C GLY A 158 -9.43 -4.51 -16.54
N GLY A 159 -9.72 -3.94 -15.35
CA GLY A 159 -8.82 -3.05 -14.63
C GLY A 159 -7.65 -3.79 -13.98
N ILE A 160 -6.60 -3.03 -13.68
CA ILE A 160 -5.33 -3.55 -13.14
C ILE A 160 -5.20 -3.20 -11.66
N ILE A 161 -4.79 -4.16 -10.87
CA ILE A 161 -4.41 -3.96 -9.47
C ILE A 161 -2.93 -4.31 -9.31
N CYS A 162 -2.14 -3.40 -8.75
CA CYS A 162 -0.77 -3.66 -8.32
C CYS A 162 -0.68 -3.53 -6.80
N PHE A 163 -0.23 -4.57 -6.12
CA PHE A 163 -0.07 -4.53 -4.68
C PHE A 163 1.23 -5.19 -4.24
N THR A 164 1.69 -4.83 -3.05
CA THR A 164 2.91 -5.41 -2.47
C THR A 164 2.58 -6.14 -1.17
N VAL A 165 3.27 -7.25 -0.95
CA VAL A 165 3.23 -8.00 0.30
C VAL A 165 4.64 -8.11 0.84
N ASN A 166 4.84 -7.79 2.13
CA ASN A 166 6.12 -8.03 2.79
C ASN A 166 6.42 -9.55 2.80
N GLU A 167 7.64 -9.93 2.41
CA GLU A 167 8.01 -11.35 2.29
C GLU A 167 7.79 -12.14 3.58
N GLY A 168 7.96 -11.51 4.76
CA GLY A 168 7.81 -12.14 6.05
C GLY A 168 6.38 -12.56 6.39
N VAL A 169 5.37 -12.02 5.69
CA VAL A 169 3.95 -12.38 5.90
C VAL A 169 3.31 -13.09 4.70
N TYR A 170 4.02 -13.20 3.59
CA TYR A 170 3.44 -13.73 2.34
C TYR A 170 2.82 -15.12 2.53
N ASP A 171 3.57 -16.04 3.09
CA ASP A 171 3.10 -17.41 3.34
C ASP A 171 2.30 -17.49 4.65
N SER A 172 2.81 -16.89 5.74
CA SER A 172 2.23 -17.02 7.08
C SER A 172 0.84 -16.39 7.21
N TYR A 173 0.52 -15.35 6.41
CA TYR A 173 -0.81 -14.73 6.37
C TYR A 173 -1.66 -15.23 5.20
N GLY A 174 -1.22 -16.28 4.50
CA GLY A 174 -1.98 -16.96 3.46
C GLY A 174 -2.18 -16.15 2.18
N PHE A 175 -1.28 -15.21 1.85
CA PHE A 175 -1.39 -14.41 0.63
C PHE A 175 -1.27 -15.26 -0.62
N ASP A 176 -0.31 -16.19 -0.70
CA ASP A 176 -0.16 -17.08 -1.84
C ASP A 176 -1.44 -17.85 -2.15
N SER A 177 -2.01 -18.48 -1.12
CA SER A 177 -3.25 -19.25 -1.23
C SER A 177 -4.43 -18.39 -1.64
N LYS A 178 -4.56 -17.17 -1.07
CA LYS A 178 -5.66 -16.25 -1.39
C LYS A 178 -5.56 -15.72 -2.82
N ILE A 179 -4.36 -15.36 -3.27
CA ILE A 179 -4.12 -14.86 -4.63
C ILE A 179 -4.53 -15.93 -5.66
N LYS A 180 -4.09 -17.18 -5.46
CA LYS A 180 -4.45 -18.32 -6.32
C LYS A 180 -5.95 -18.66 -6.26
N ASN A 181 -6.55 -18.56 -5.08
CA ASN A 181 -8.00 -18.78 -4.92
C ASN A 181 -8.82 -17.75 -5.70
N LEU A 182 -8.47 -16.46 -5.64
CA LEU A 182 -9.17 -15.43 -6.40
C LEU A 182 -9.01 -15.61 -7.92
N GLU A 183 -7.91 -16.18 -8.39
CA GLU A 183 -7.75 -16.55 -9.79
C GLU A 183 -8.62 -17.77 -10.14
N SER A 184 -8.58 -18.84 -9.37
CA SER A 184 -9.37 -20.06 -9.62
C SER A 184 -10.88 -19.82 -9.55
N THR A 185 -11.31 -18.83 -8.78
CA THR A 185 -12.73 -18.39 -8.71
C THR A 185 -13.09 -17.31 -9.73
N ASN A 186 -12.20 -17.02 -10.67
CA ASN A 186 -12.43 -16.08 -11.79
C ASN A 186 -12.74 -14.64 -11.33
N ILE A 187 -12.18 -14.22 -10.21
CA ILE A 187 -12.27 -12.83 -9.74
C ILE A 187 -11.23 -11.97 -10.45
N TRP A 188 -10.02 -12.51 -10.64
CA TRP A 188 -8.97 -11.89 -11.40
C TRP A 188 -8.10 -12.89 -12.15
N LYS A 189 -7.20 -12.40 -13.00
CA LYS A 189 -6.11 -13.16 -13.62
C LYS A 189 -4.79 -12.62 -13.10
N ILE A 190 -3.91 -13.49 -12.66
CA ILE A 190 -2.53 -13.14 -12.29
C ILE A 190 -1.76 -12.79 -13.55
N LEU A 191 -1.18 -11.59 -13.60
CA LEU A 191 -0.33 -11.16 -14.71
C LEU A 191 1.15 -11.29 -14.33
N GLU A 192 1.50 -10.94 -13.08
CA GLU A 192 2.86 -11.04 -12.58
C GLU A 192 2.89 -11.23 -11.06
N ILE A 193 3.87 -12.00 -10.60
CA ILE A 193 4.32 -12.07 -9.20
C ILE A 193 5.84 -11.97 -9.23
N ARG A 194 6.38 -10.87 -8.71
CA ARG A 194 7.82 -10.55 -8.73
C ARG A 194 8.33 -10.31 -7.31
N LYS A 195 9.40 -10.99 -6.92
CA LYS A 195 10.13 -10.66 -5.68
C LYS A 195 11.19 -9.61 -5.98
N SER A 196 11.21 -8.52 -5.22
CA SER A 196 12.17 -7.42 -5.39
C SER A 196 12.50 -6.76 -4.05
N ASP A 197 13.38 -5.76 -4.07
CA ASP A 197 13.71 -4.97 -2.88
C ASP A 197 12.47 -4.25 -2.33
N TYR A 198 12.41 -4.16 -1.00
CA TYR A 198 11.32 -3.50 -0.29
C TYR A 198 11.85 -2.48 0.71
N MET A 199 12.71 -2.92 1.65
CA MET A 199 13.44 -2.07 2.59
C MET A 199 14.92 -2.45 2.53
N THR A 200 15.73 -1.70 1.77
CA THR A 200 17.11 -2.04 1.44
C THR A 200 18.03 -2.04 2.67
N LYS A 201 17.84 -1.11 3.59
CA LYS A 201 18.65 -1.01 4.83
C LYS A 201 18.31 -2.10 5.86
N LYS A 202 17.19 -2.78 5.71
CA LYS A 202 16.77 -3.92 6.53
C LYS A 202 16.93 -5.26 5.81
N ASN A 203 17.39 -5.24 4.56
CA ASN A 203 17.49 -6.43 3.70
C ASN A 203 16.16 -7.21 3.59
N VAL A 204 15.03 -6.49 3.58
CA VAL A 204 13.69 -7.05 3.44
C VAL A 204 13.27 -6.97 1.99
N LYS A 205 12.74 -8.07 1.46
CA LYS A 205 12.14 -8.14 0.12
C LYS A 205 10.62 -7.99 0.20
N GLY A 206 10.02 -7.62 -0.92
CA GLY A 206 8.58 -7.60 -1.13
C GLY A 206 8.19 -8.49 -2.29
N ILE A 207 6.99 -9.02 -2.22
CA ILE A 207 6.33 -9.71 -3.33
C ILE A 207 5.41 -8.68 -3.99
N TYR A 208 5.70 -8.35 -5.22
CA TYR A 208 4.93 -7.42 -6.06
C TYR A 208 3.99 -8.23 -6.94
N CYS A 209 2.71 -7.99 -6.80
CA CYS A 209 1.68 -8.73 -7.52
C CYS A 209 0.93 -7.79 -8.45
N VAL A 210 0.77 -8.20 -9.71
CA VAL A 210 -0.07 -7.51 -10.68
C VAL A 210 -1.15 -8.47 -11.14
N VAL A 211 -2.41 -8.04 -11.01
CA VAL A 211 -3.57 -8.84 -11.41
C VAL A 211 -4.52 -8.01 -12.26
N LYS A 212 -5.27 -8.68 -13.14
CA LYS A 212 -6.33 -8.08 -13.96
C LYS A 212 -7.68 -8.59 -13.48
N VAL A 213 -8.56 -7.70 -13.08
CA VAL A 213 -9.94 -8.04 -12.67
C VAL A 213 -10.75 -8.58 -13.87
N ILE A 214 -11.54 -9.62 -13.65
CA ILE A 214 -12.38 -10.26 -14.65
C ILE A 214 -13.79 -9.66 -14.68
#